data_803e0060ed52cf218cee8c3d35ada4bb
#
_entry.id   803e0060ed52cf218cee8c3d35ada4bb
#
_cell.length_a   1.000
_cell.length_b   1.000
_cell.length_c   1.000
_cell.angle_alpha   90.00
_cell.angle_beta   90.00
_cell.angle_gamma   90.00
#
_symmetry.space_group_name_H-M   'P 1'
#
loop_
_entity.id
_entity.type
_entity.pdbx_description
1 polymer ?
#
loop_
_entity_poly.entity_id
_entity_poly.type
_entity_poly.pdbx_seq_one_letter_code
_entity_poly.pdbx_strand_id
1 'polypeptide(L)'
;MSSAVVSVVLAGGGSAGHVNPLLAVADEVRRREPGARVLALGTTTGLEAELVPARGYELRPVPRVPMPRRPSPDLLRLPGRLAAAVRVAEDAIDEIGAQAVIGFGGYVATPAYLAAKRKDVPIVIHEQNARPGLANRLGARWAARVGLTFAGTPLRGGVLTGLPLRQAIAALVHEREADAAGVRARAAAELGLDPALPTLVVTGGSLGALNLNRAVSGAADQILATGAQVLHLTGKGKIDDVRQTLAAVPALDDRRYQVREYLEQMELAYALADLVVCRSGAGSVAEQAALGIPAVYVPLPIGNGEQRLNALPLVEAGGGLLVDDADLTPDWVSRNVPTLLADRERLGVMAKAARSAGTSDGAARVVDLVEQAVRSAGTDTTEVRS
;
A
#
# COMPACT_ATOMS: atom_id res chain seq x y z
N MET A 1 -28.55 -3.15 -18.72
CA MET A 1 -28.71 -2.38 -17.45
C MET A 1 -27.49 -2.67 -16.61
N SER A 2 -26.73 -1.65 -16.21
CA SER A 2 -25.60 -1.83 -15.29
C SER A 2 -26.18 -2.24 -13.94
N SER A 3 -25.85 -3.45 -13.46
CA SER A 3 -26.24 -3.85 -12.11
C SER A 3 -25.30 -3.13 -11.14
N ALA A 4 -25.79 -2.02 -10.58
CA ALA A 4 -25.03 -1.33 -9.53
C ALA A 4 -24.76 -2.28 -8.37
N VAL A 5 -23.55 -2.22 -7.82
CA VAL A 5 -23.19 -3.00 -6.63
C VAL A 5 -23.69 -2.25 -5.40
N VAL A 6 -24.78 -2.73 -4.80
CA VAL A 6 -25.46 -2.05 -3.69
C VAL A 6 -25.08 -2.59 -2.31
N SER A 7 -24.40 -3.75 -2.23
CA SER A 7 -23.97 -4.33 -0.95
C SER A 7 -22.74 -5.19 -1.08
N VAL A 8 -21.70 -4.93 -0.27
CA VAL A 8 -20.45 -5.68 -0.27
C VAL A 8 -19.89 -5.90 1.13
N VAL A 9 -19.31 -7.06 1.35
CA VAL A 9 -18.47 -7.35 2.51
C VAL A 9 -17.01 -7.27 2.09
N LEU A 10 -16.21 -6.46 2.79
CA LEU A 10 -14.78 -6.29 2.56
C LEU A 10 -14.00 -7.01 3.67
N ALA A 11 -12.99 -7.80 3.33
CA ALA A 11 -12.20 -8.53 4.30
C ALA A 11 -10.70 -8.25 4.13
N GLY A 12 -10.11 -7.60 5.12
CA GLY A 12 -8.68 -7.29 5.12
C GLY A 12 -8.27 -6.66 6.45
N GLY A 13 -7.06 -6.95 6.90
CA GLY A 13 -6.65 -6.39 8.18
C GLY A 13 -5.21 -6.72 8.57
N GLY A 14 -4.81 -6.23 9.73
CA GLY A 14 -3.52 -6.43 10.35
C GLY A 14 -2.43 -5.44 9.92
N SER A 15 -2.45 -4.94 8.70
CA SER A 15 -1.45 -3.97 8.22
C SER A 15 -2.06 -2.92 7.29
N ALA A 16 -1.42 -1.76 7.19
CA ALA A 16 -1.81 -0.69 6.28
C ALA A 16 -1.87 -1.16 4.81
N GLY A 17 -1.02 -2.13 4.43
CA GLY A 17 -1.00 -2.72 3.09
C GLY A 17 -2.29 -3.44 2.69
N HIS A 18 -3.09 -3.93 3.65
CA HIS A 18 -4.39 -4.53 3.39
C HIS A 18 -5.54 -3.54 3.62
N VAL A 19 -5.43 -2.69 4.66
CA VAL A 19 -6.52 -1.79 5.09
C VAL A 19 -6.69 -0.62 4.12
N ASN A 20 -5.60 -0.02 3.65
CA ASN A 20 -5.69 1.11 2.72
C ASN A 20 -6.35 0.74 1.37
N PRO A 21 -5.96 -0.36 0.68
CA PRO A 21 -6.65 -0.80 -0.52
C PRO A 21 -8.12 -1.17 -0.27
N LEU A 22 -8.44 -1.77 0.89
CA LEU A 22 -9.82 -2.06 1.30
C LEU A 22 -10.65 -0.77 1.36
N LEU A 23 -10.13 0.25 2.04
CA LEU A 23 -10.82 1.54 2.18
C LEU A 23 -10.95 2.25 0.82
N ALA A 24 -9.93 2.21 -0.02
CA ALA A 24 -9.98 2.80 -1.35
C ALA A 24 -11.07 2.16 -2.23
N VAL A 25 -11.25 0.84 -2.14
CA VAL A 25 -12.34 0.13 -2.84
C VAL A 25 -13.69 0.45 -2.20
N ALA A 26 -13.78 0.55 -0.87
CA ALA A 26 -15.00 0.98 -0.18
C ALA A 26 -15.47 2.37 -0.65
N ASP A 27 -14.53 3.32 -0.70
CA ASP A 27 -14.78 4.69 -1.18
C ASP A 27 -15.27 4.69 -2.64
N GLU A 28 -14.65 3.89 -3.50
CA GLU A 28 -15.04 3.79 -4.91
C GLU A 28 -16.43 3.14 -5.10
N VAL A 29 -16.76 2.09 -4.33
CA VAL A 29 -18.12 1.51 -4.32
C VAL A 29 -19.14 2.57 -3.95
N ARG A 30 -18.90 3.32 -2.86
CA ARG A 30 -19.82 4.38 -2.39
C ARG A 30 -19.87 5.57 -3.34
N ARG A 31 -18.78 5.88 -4.05
CA ARG A 31 -18.74 6.92 -5.08
C ARG A 31 -19.64 6.56 -6.27
N ARG A 32 -19.64 5.27 -6.71
CA ARG A 32 -20.49 4.79 -7.81
C ARG A 32 -21.96 4.67 -7.37
N GLU A 33 -22.16 4.17 -6.16
CA GLU A 33 -23.50 3.96 -5.59
C GLU A 33 -23.54 4.54 -4.17
N PRO A 34 -23.99 5.79 -3.99
CA PRO A 34 -24.01 6.45 -2.68
C PRO A 34 -24.83 5.72 -1.61
N GLY A 35 -25.83 4.93 -2.01
CA GLY A 35 -26.65 4.10 -1.13
C GLY A 35 -26.08 2.73 -0.82
N ALA A 36 -24.89 2.38 -1.34
CA ALA A 36 -24.30 1.08 -1.14
C ALA A 36 -24.00 0.77 0.33
N ARG A 37 -24.39 -0.44 0.76
CA ARG A 37 -24.06 -0.98 2.07
C ARG A 37 -22.69 -1.64 2.03
N VAL A 38 -21.74 -1.05 2.73
CA VAL A 38 -20.36 -1.53 2.81
C VAL A 38 -20.05 -1.92 4.25
N LEU A 39 -19.72 -3.18 4.48
CA LEU A 39 -19.36 -3.71 5.79
C LEU A 39 -17.96 -4.31 5.72
N ALA A 40 -17.06 -3.87 6.58
CA ALA A 40 -15.71 -4.38 6.67
C ALA A 40 -15.59 -5.44 7.76
N LEU A 41 -14.91 -6.54 7.47
CA LEU A 41 -14.48 -7.53 8.45
C LEU A 41 -13.03 -7.25 8.85
N GLY A 42 -12.78 -7.17 10.14
CA GLY A 42 -11.46 -6.89 10.68
C GLY A 42 -11.26 -7.45 12.08
N THR A 43 -10.15 -7.10 12.73
CA THR A 43 -9.90 -7.44 14.12
C THR A 43 -10.09 -6.22 15.02
N THR A 44 -10.20 -6.41 16.32
CA THR A 44 -10.34 -5.32 17.30
C THR A 44 -9.01 -4.63 17.64
N THR A 45 -7.88 -5.18 17.18
CA THR A 45 -6.53 -4.74 17.56
C THR A 45 -5.63 -4.37 16.38
N GLY A 46 -6.12 -4.55 15.15
CA GLY A 46 -5.41 -4.16 13.94
C GLY A 46 -5.66 -2.69 13.57
N LEU A 47 -4.92 -2.18 12.56
CA LEU A 47 -5.13 -0.82 12.05
C LEU A 47 -6.56 -0.60 11.51
N GLU A 48 -7.23 -1.65 11.08
CA GLU A 48 -8.62 -1.61 10.65
C GLU A 48 -9.58 -1.15 11.74
N ALA A 49 -9.27 -1.44 13.02
CA ALA A 49 -10.11 -1.03 14.15
C ALA A 49 -10.22 0.49 14.30
N GLU A 50 -9.22 1.22 13.87
CA GLU A 50 -9.19 2.69 13.88
C GLU A 50 -9.59 3.28 12.52
N LEU A 51 -8.96 2.80 11.43
CA LEU A 51 -9.08 3.43 10.12
C LEU A 51 -10.46 3.21 9.46
N VAL A 52 -11.10 2.05 9.66
CA VAL A 52 -12.40 1.76 9.05
C VAL A 52 -13.51 2.65 9.62
N PRO A 53 -13.68 2.75 10.96
CA PRO A 53 -14.67 3.66 11.55
C PRO A 53 -14.36 5.14 11.26
N ALA A 54 -13.08 5.53 11.27
CA ALA A 54 -12.66 6.91 10.95
C ALA A 54 -13.08 7.34 9.53
N ARG A 55 -13.25 6.37 8.58
CA ARG A 55 -13.78 6.61 7.23
C ARG A 55 -15.30 6.52 7.14
N GLY A 56 -16.02 6.31 8.25
CA GLY A 56 -17.47 6.18 8.28
C GLY A 56 -18.00 4.86 7.72
N TYR A 57 -17.18 3.80 7.78
CA TYR A 57 -17.61 2.43 7.45
C TYR A 57 -17.82 1.62 8.72
N GLU A 58 -18.76 0.68 8.65
CA GLU A 58 -18.98 -0.28 9.72
C GLU A 58 -17.89 -1.34 9.72
N LEU A 59 -17.33 -1.61 10.90
CA LEU A 59 -16.37 -2.69 11.14
C LEU A 59 -17.03 -3.78 11.97
N ARG A 60 -17.09 -5.00 11.44
CA ARG A 60 -17.49 -6.20 12.17
C ARG A 60 -16.25 -6.95 12.66
N PRO A 61 -16.04 -7.02 13.97
CA PRO A 61 -14.91 -7.76 14.53
C PRO A 61 -15.04 -9.26 14.31
N VAL A 62 -13.98 -9.84 13.73
CA VAL A 62 -13.85 -11.29 13.53
C VAL A 62 -12.82 -11.85 14.49
N PRO A 63 -13.07 -13.00 15.13
CA PRO A 63 -12.08 -13.67 15.98
C PRO A 63 -10.77 -13.88 15.24
N ARG A 64 -9.65 -13.50 15.86
CA ARG A 64 -8.32 -13.67 15.23
C ARG A 64 -8.00 -15.16 15.09
N VAL A 65 -7.70 -15.59 13.88
CA VAL A 65 -7.31 -16.96 13.54
C VAL A 65 -5.82 -16.97 13.17
N PRO A 66 -4.91 -16.98 14.17
CA PRO A 66 -3.48 -17.00 13.89
C PRO A 66 -3.11 -18.37 13.30
N MET A 67 -2.37 -18.35 12.18
CA MET A 67 -1.73 -19.56 11.67
C MET A 67 -0.40 -19.76 12.39
N PRO A 68 -0.27 -20.74 13.29
CA PRO A 68 0.98 -20.99 14.01
C PRO A 68 2.06 -21.40 13.02
N ARG A 69 3.22 -20.76 13.11
CA ARG A 69 4.40 -21.12 12.29
C ARG A 69 5.15 -22.35 12.82
N ARG A 70 4.82 -22.79 14.03
CA ARG A 70 5.39 -23.99 14.71
C ARG A 70 4.26 -24.77 15.36
N PRO A 71 4.38 -26.10 15.52
CA PRO A 71 3.45 -26.90 16.29
C PRO A 71 3.28 -26.33 17.69
N SER A 72 2.06 -26.02 18.10
CA SER A 72 1.73 -25.50 19.43
C SER A 72 0.33 -26.02 19.86
N PRO A 73 0.00 -26.04 21.16
CA PRO A 73 -1.34 -26.40 21.63
C PRO A 73 -2.47 -25.55 21.02
N ASP A 74 -2.14 -24.35 20.54
CA ASP A 74 -3.09 -23.46 19.85
C ASP A 74 -3.61 -24.05 18.53
N LEU A 75 -2.89 -25.00 17.90
CA LEU A 75 -3.35 -25.72 16.72
C LEU A 75 -4.64 -26.53 17.00
N LEU A 76 -4.79 -27.06 18.20
CA LEU A 76 -6.00 -27.81 18.59
C LEU A 76 -7.25 -26.90 18.69
N ARG A 77 -7.04 -25.62 19.00
CA ARG A 77 -8.12 -24.61 19.10
C ARG A 77 -8.41 -23.94 17.77
N LEU A 78 -7.55 -24.12 16.76
CA LEU A 78 -7.66 -23.46 15.46
C LEU A 78 -8.97 -23.78 14.72
N PRO A 79 -9.47 -25.06 14.65
CA PRO A 79 -10.72 -25.37 13.97
C PRO A 79 -11.93 -24.65 14.59
N GLY A 80 -12.01 -24.62 15.91
CA GLY A 80 -13.09 -23.91 16.63
C GLY A 80 -13.08 -22.41 16.41
N ARG A 81 -11.88 -21.79 16.47
CA ARG A 81 -11.71 -20.34 16.19
C ARG A 81 -12.05 -20.01 14.74
N LEU A 82 -11.62 -20.86 13.79
CA LEU A 82 -11.96 -20.69 12.39
C LEU A 82 -13.48 -20.81 12.15
N ALA A 83 -14.12 -21.81 12.74
CA ALA A 83 -15.57 -21.98 12.64
C ALA A 83 -16.33 -20.77 13.21
N ALA A 84 -15.89 -20.23 14.35
CA ALA A 84 -16.47 -19.02 14.93
C ALA A 84 -16.28 -17.80 14.01
N ALA A 85 -15.08 -17.63 13.44
CA ALA A 85 -14.79 -16.54 12.52
C ALA A 85 -15.61 -16.65 11.22
N VAL A 86 -15.81 -17.86 10.70
CA VAL A 86 -16.65 -18.11 9.52
C VAL A 86 -18.09 -17.74 9.81
N ARG A 87 -18.66 -18.12 10.97
CA ARG A 87 -20.04 -17.76 11.34
C ARG A 87 -20.24 -16.25 11.39
N VAL A 88 -19.31 -15.50 12.01
CA VAL A 88 -19.39 -14.04 12.04
C VAL A 88 -19.38 -13.45 10.61
N ALA A 89 -18.61 -14.04 9.70
CA ALA A 89 -18.60 -13.60 8.31
C ALA A 89 -19.89 -14.01 7.57
N GLU A 90 -20.48 -15.19 7.85
CA GLU A 90 -21.79 -15.61 7.32
C GLU A 90 -22.89 -14.66 7.78
N ASP A 91 -22.93 -14.33 9.09
CA ASP A 91 -23.89 -13.38 9.67
C ASP A 91 -23.77 -11.99 9.01
N ALA A 92 -22.55 -11.52 8.79
CA ALA A 92 -22.29 -10.24 8.13
C ALA A 92 -22.78 -10.23 6.66
N ILE A 93 -22.59 -11.33 5.93
CA ILE A 93 -23.08 -11.49 4.56
C ILE A 93 -24.61 -11.44 4.53
N ASP A 94 -25.28 -12.17 5.42
CA ASP A 94 -26.74 -12.24 5.49
C ASP A 94 -27.35 -10.90 5.91
N GLU A 95 -26.77 -10.21 6.90
CA GLU A 95 -27.27 -8.95 7.45
C GLU A 95 -27.38 -7.85 6.40
N ILE A 96 -26.36 -7.72 5.54
CA ILE A 96 -26.40 -6.69 4.50
C ILE A 96 -26.93 -7.22 3.16
N GLY A 97 -27.22 -8.53 3.04
CA GLY A 97 -27.54 -9.13 1.76
C GLY A 97 -26.41 -8.96 0.76
N ALA A 98 -25.18 -9.33 1.15
CA ALA A 98 -24.00 -9.02 0.36
C ALA A 98 -24.04 -9.67 -1.02
N GLN A 99 -23.85 -8.88 -2.07
CA GLN A 99 -23.77 -9.34 -3.46
C GLN A 99 -22.39 -9.87 -3.83
N ALA A 100 -21.35 -9.43 -3.11
CA ALA A 100 -19.99 -9.91 -3.27
C ALA A 100 -19.20 -9.82 -1.96
N VAL A 101 -18.19 -10.68 -1.81
CA VAL A 101 -17.17 -10.60 -0.78
C VAL A 101 -15.84 -10.25 -1.44
N ILE A 102 -15.20 -9.19 -0.98
CA ILE A 102 -13.92 -8.71 -1.53
C ILE A 102 -12.82 -8.90 -0.50
N GLY A 103 -11.81 -9.68 -0.81
CA GLY A 103 -10.71 -9.96 0.09
C GLY A 103 -9.40 -9.31 -0.32
N PHE A 104 -8.72 -8.72 0.68
CA PHE A 104 -7.44 -8.04 0.52
C PHE A 104 -6.30 -8.80 1.22
N GLY A 105 -6.57 -9.98 1.77
CA GLY A 105 -5.58 -10.76 2.51
C GLY A 105 -5.62 -10.54 4.03
N GLY A 106 -4.57 -11.03 4.70
CA GLY A 106 -4.54 -11.06 6.16
C GLY A 106 -5.34 -12.22 6.76
N TYR A 107 -5.38 -12.29 8.10
CA TYR A 107 -6.05 -13.39 8.82
C TYR A 107 -7.56 -13.42 8.66
N VAL A 108 -8.16 -12.29 8.34
CA VAL A 108 -9.61 -12.10 8.24
C VAL A 108 -10.16 -12.59 6.89
N ALA A 109 -9.33 -12.56 5.85
CA ALA A 109 -9.77 -12.91 4.51
C ALA A 109 -10.14 -14.40 4.36
N THR A 110 -9.41 -15.32 5.00
CA THR A 110 -9.70 -16.76 4.91
C THR A 110 -11.11 -17.13 5.42
N PRO A 111 -11.55 -16.74 6.64
CA PRO A 111 -12.92 -17.01 7.07
C PRO A 111 -13.97 -16.33 6.19
N ALA A 112 -13.72 -15.15 5.67
CA ALA A 112 -14.61 -14.45 4.74
C ALA A 112 -14.79 -15.23 3.42
N TYR A 113 -13.71 -15.77 2.86
CA TYR A 113 -13.78 -16.60 1.64
C TYR A 113 -14.56 -17.90 1.88
N LEU A 114 -14.38 -18.54 3.05
CA LEU A 114 -15.12 -19.76 3.40
C LEU A 114 -16.62 -19.48 3.61
N ALA A 115 -16.95 -18.37 4.25
CA ALA A 115 -18.33 -17.91 4.44
C ALA A 115 -18.99 -17.62 3.08
N ALA A 116 -18.35 -16.83 2.23
CA ALA A 116 -18.84 -16.50 0.90
C ALA A 116 -19.09 -17.76 0.05
N LYS A 117 -18.14 -18.71 0.08
CA LYS A 117 -18.31 -20.00 -0.62
C LYS A 117 -19.51 -20.79 -0.11
N ARG A 118 -19.81 -20.81 1.20
CA ARG A 118 -20.95 -21.52 1.78
C ARG A 118 -22.29 -20.84 1.47
N LYS A 119 -22.25 -19.54 1.23
CA LYS A 119 -23.43 -18.72 0.93
C LYS A 119 -23.64 -18.52 -0.57
N ASP A 120 -22.82 -19.13 -1.42
CA ASP A 120 -22.83 -18.97 -2.88
C ASP A 120 -22.72 -17.51 -3.32
N VAL A 121 -22.02 -16.67 -2.49
CA VAL A 121 -21.73 -15.28 -2.81
C VAL A 121 -20.39 -15.18 -3.56
N PRO A 122 -20.32 -14.47 -4.69
CA PRO A 122 -19.10 -14.37 -5.48
C PRO A 122 -17.95 -13.72 -4.69
N ILE A 123 -16.77 -14.31 -4.83
CA ILE A 123 -15.55 -13.86 -4.19
C ILE A 123 -14.71 -13.10 -5.20
N VAL A 124 -14.32 -11.87 -4.84
CA VAL A 124 -13.30 -11.08 -5.55
C VAL A 124 -12.08 -10.94 -4.66
N ILE A 125 -10.90 -11.13 -5.22
CA ILE A 125 -9.64 -10.99 -4.48
C ILE A 125 -8.84 -9.87 -5.10
N HIS A 126 -8.23 -9.03 -4.26
CA HIS A 126 -7.15 -8.15 -4.66
C HIS A 126 -5.85 -8.55 -3.95
N GLU A 127 -4.79 -8.81 -4.72
CA GLU A 127 -3.46 -9.11 -4.19
C GLU A 127 -2.53 -7.91 -4.36
N GLN A 128 -2.00 -7.43 -3.24
CA GLN A 128 -1.18 -6.22 -3.21
C GLN A 128 0.28 -6.48 -3.57
N ASN A 129 0.79 -7.66 -3.24
CA ASN A 129 2.21 -7.98 -3.39
C ASN A 129 2.49 -8.81 -4.64
N ALA A 130 3.68 -8.67 -5.19
CA ALA A 130 4.16 -9.53 -6.28
C ALA A 130 4.29 -11.01 -5.87
N ARG A 131 4.40 -11.28 -4.56
CA ARG A 131 4.35 -12.63 -3.99
C ARG A 131 3.05 -12.80 -3.19
N PRO A 132 2.08 -13.60 -3.69
CA PRO A 132 0.77 -13.65 -3.09
C PRO A 132 0.75 -14.27 -1.70
N GLY A 133 -0.05 -13.68 -0.81
CA GLY A 133 -0.29 -14.15 0.54
C GLY A 133 -1.03 -15.50 0.59
N LEU A 134 -0.85 -16.24 1.69
CA LEU A 134 -1.48 -17.57 1.85
C LEU A 134 -3.00 -17.53 1.78
N ALA A 135 -3.63 -16.51 2.39
CA ALA A 135 -5.09 -16.36 2.36
C ALA A 135 -5.60 -16.17 0.92
N ASN A 136 -4.97 -15.28 0.14
CA ASN A 136 -5.35 -15.03 -1.24
C ASN A 136 -5.05 -16.23 -2.15
N ARG A 137 -3.95 -16.96 -1.92
CA ARG A 137 -3.67 -18.22 -2.64
C ARG A 137 -4.74 -19.29 -2.38
N LEU A 138 -5.26 -19.39 -1.15
CA LEU A 138 -6.35 -20.29 -0.83
C LEU A 138 -7.65 -19.83 -1.48
N GLY A 139 -8.01 -18.56 -1.30
CA GLY A 139 -9.26 -17.98 -1.81
C GLY A 139 -9.34 -17.99 -3.34
N ALA A 140 -8.22 -17.84 -4.04
CA ALA A 140 -8.17 -17.86 -5.51
C ALA A 140 -8.68 -19.18 -6.14
N ARG A 141 -8.81 -20.23 -5.34
CA ARG A 141 -9.41 -21.48 -5.81
C ARG A 141 -10.93 -21.37 -6.05
N TRP A 142 -11.56 -20.42 -5.41
CA TRP A 142 -13.00 -20.17 -5.45
C TRP A 142 -13.37 -18.77 -5.95
N ALA A 143 -12.37 -17.93 -6.18
CA ALA A 143 -12.60 -16.55 -6.61
C ALA A 143 -13.22 -16.50 -8.01
N ALA A 144 -14.27 -15.71 -8.14
CA ALA A 144 -14.87 -15.37 -9.43
C ALA A 144 -13.96 -14.42 -10.23
N ARG A 145 -13.25 -13.51 -9.54
CA ARG A 145 -12.29 -12.56 -10.15
C ARG A 145 -11.12 -12.34 -9.19
N VAL A 146 -9.95 -12.03 -9.78
CA VAL A 146 -8.72 -11.73 -9.05
C VAL A 146 -8.05 -10.50 -9.66
N GLY A 147 -7.89 -9.44 -8.87
CA GLY A 147 -7.11 -8.25 -9.21
C GLY A 147 -5.68 -8.34 -8.66
N LEU A 148 -4.71 -7.89 -9.43
CA LEU A 148 -3.29 -7.90 -9.09
C LEU A 148 -2.71 -6.50 -9.15
N THR A 149 -1.86 -6.16 -8.18
CA THR A 149 -1.07 -4.92 -8.21
C THR A 149 0.07 -5.00 -9.23
N PHE A 150 0.76 -6.13 -9.28
CA PHE A 150 1.95 -6.32 -10.11
C PHE A 150 1.72 -7.39 -11.17
N ALA A 151 2.16 -7.12 -12.40
CA ALA A 151 2.17 -8.10 -13.48
C ALA A 151 3.06 -9.30 -13.09
N GLY A 152 2.66 -10.50 -13.52
CA GLY A 152 3.44 -11.71 -13.24
C GLY A 152 3.26 -12.29 -11.83
N THR A 153 2.44 -11.68 -10.97
CA THR A 153 2.08 -12.27 -9.67
C THR A 153 1.45 -13.65 -9.88
N PRO A 154 1.99 -14.75 -9.30
CA PRO A 154 1.56 -16.11 -9.58
C PRO A 154 0.25 -16.45 -8.85
N LEU A 155 -0.86 -15.90 -9.32
CA LEU A 155 -2.20 -16.15 -8.81
C LEU A 155 -3.17 -16.44 -9.97
N ARG A 156 -3.85 -17.58 -9.90
CA ARG A 156 -4.73 -18.05 -10.98
C ARG A 156 -5.84 -17.05 -11.28
N GLY A 157 -6.06 -16.76 -12.57
CA GLY A 157 -7.12 -15.86 -13.02
C GLY A 157 -6.84 -14.39 -12.73
N GLY A 158 -5.60 -14.05 -12.35
CA GLY A 158 -5.21 -12.69 -12.01
C GLY A 158 -5.22 -11.74 -13.21
N VAL A 159 -5.85 -10.57 -13.02
CA VAL A 159 -5.90 -9.46 -13.97
C VAL A 159 -5.19 -8.27 -13.35
N LEU A 160 -4.35 -7.59 -14.12
CA LEU A 160 -3.64 -6.40 -13.65
C LEU A 160 -4.62 -5.25 -13.43
N THR A 161 -4.83 -4.89 -12.17
CA THR A 161 -5.66 -3.73 -11.77
C THR A 161 -4.80 -2.55 -11.29
N GLY A 162 -3.57 -2.81 -10.85
CA GLY A 162 -2.82 -1.88 -10.01
C GLY A 162 -3.33 -1.90 -8.57
N LEU A 163 -2.68 -1.14 -7.71
CA LEU A 163 -3.07 -0.99 -6.31
C LEU A 163 -4.20 0.03 -6.17
N PRO A 164 -5.30 -0.27 -5.46
CA PRO A 164 -6.21 0.75 -4.98
C PRO A 164 -5.48 1.74 -4.06
N LEU A 165 -5.22 2.95 -4.58
CA LEU A 165 -4.45 3.98 -3.89
C LEU A 165 -5.29 4.65 -2.81
N ARG A 166 -4.63 5.11 -1.74
CA ARG A 166 -5.25 6.01 -0.75
C ARG A 166 -5.83 7.24 -1.45
N GLN A 167 -6.99 7.71 -1.00
CA GLN A 167 -7.69 8.84 -1.61
C GLN A 167 -6.81 10.08 -1.77
N ALA A 168 -6.01 10.42 -0.73
CA ALA A 168 -5.11 11.57 -0.78
C ALA A 168 -4.01 11.41 -1.86
N ILE A 169 -3.53 10.19 -2.11
CA ILE A 169 -2.55 9.93 -3.17
C ILE A 169 -3.21 9.98 -4.55
N ALA A 170 -4.39 9.40 -4.71
CA ALA A 170 -5.14 9.49 -5.96
C ALA A 170 -5.49 10.95 -6.30
N ALA A 171 -5.90 11.74 -5.32
CA ALA A 171 -6.12 13.18 -5.49
C ALA A 171 -4.82 13.91 -5.90
N LEU A 172 -3.70 13.62 -5.22
CA LEU A 172 -2.41 14.21 -5.55
C LEU A 172 -1.97 13.93 -6.99
N VAL A 173 -2.26 12.74 -7.55
CA VAL A 173 -1.98 12.44 -8.96
C VAL A 173 -2.69 13.45 -9.87
N HIS A 174 -3.99 13.65 -9.67
CA HIS A 174 -4.78 14.57 -10.49
C HIS A 174 -4.40 16.05 -10.27
N GLU A 175 -4.15 16.44 -9.01
CA GLU A 175 -3.73 17.80 -8.69
C GLU A 175 -2.38 18.14 -9.35
N ARG A 176 -1.41 17.21 -9.35
CA ARG A 176 -0.11 17.40 -10.01
C ARG A 176 -0.22 17.47 -11.53
N GLU A 177 -1.19 16.80 -12.13
CA GLU A 177 -1.47 16.91 -13.56
C GLU A 177 -2.01 18.29 -13.92
N ALA A 178 -2.81 18.89 -13.04
CA ALA A 178 -3.42 20.21 -13.22
C ALA A 178 -2.44 21.36 -12.89
N ASP A 179 -1.75 21.28 -11.75
CA ASP A 179 -0.85 22.34 -11.24
C ASP A 179 0.25 21.77 -10.34
N ALA A 180 1.26 21.16 -10.93
CA ALA A 180 2.39 20.57 -10.19
C ALA A 180 3.16 21.60 -9.34
N ALA A 181 3.31 22.83 -9.84
CA ALA A 181 4.06 23.87 -9.16
C ALA A 181 3.32 24.39 -7.91
N GLY A 182 2.01 24.64 -8.04
CA GLY A 182 1.18 25.07 -6.91
C GLY A 182 1.05 23.98 -5.85
N VAL A 183 0.90 22.70 -6.25
CA VAL A 183 0.90 21.56 -5.32
C VAL A 183 2.21 21.50 -4.52
N ARG A 184 3.35 21.62 -5.21
CA ARG A 184 4.67 21.61 -4.58
C ARG A 184 4.84 22.79 -3.61
N ALA A 185 4.41 24.00 -4.00
CA ALA A 185 4.48 25.18 -3.16
C ALA A 185 3.63 25.06 -1.89
N ARG A 186 2.40 24.55 -1.99
CA ARG A 186 1.53 24.30 -0.81
C ARG A 186 2.15 23.28 0.14
N ALA A 187 2.64 22.15 -0.39
CA ALA A 187 3.28 21.12 0.42
C ALA A 187 4.56 21.64 1.10
N ALA A 188 5.34 22.46 0.41
CA ALA A 188 6.54 23.09 0.97
C ALA A 188 6.19 24.01 2.14
N ALA A 189 5.18 24.88 1.98
CA ALA A 189 4.73 25.77 3.03
C ALA A 189 4.27 25.02 4.28
N GLU A 190 3.51 23.93 4.09
CA GLU A 190 2.99 23.09 5.17
C GLU A 190 4.10 22.33 5.92
N LEU A 191 5.11 21.88 5.19
CA LEU A 191 6.24 21.15 5.78
C LEU A 191 7.36 22.05 6.29
N GLY A 192 7.35 23.36 5.96
CA GLY A 192 8.43 24.30 6.28
C GLY A 192 9.70 24.03 5.47
N LEU A 193 9.54 23.65 4.19
CA LEU A 193 10.60 23.36 3.22
C LEU A 193 10.58 24.39 2.07
N ASP A 194 11.65 24.45 1.28
CA ASP A 194 11.74 25.34 0.12
C ASP A 194 11.27 24.62 -1.16
N PRO A 195 10.24 25.10 -1.87
CA PRO A 195 9.78 24.46 -3.10
C PRO A 195 10.78 24.56 -4.26
N ALA A 196 11.76 25.44 -4.19
CA ALA A 196 12.77 25.63 -5.24
C ALA A 196 13.92 24.61 -5.16
N LEU A 197 14.16 24.03 -3.97
CA LEU A 197 15.26 23.09 -3.76
C LEU A 197 14.89 21.65 -4.16
N PRO A 198 15.84 20.87 -4.73
CA PRO A 198 15.67 19.43 -4.87
C PRO A 198 15.41 18.80 -3.51
N THR A 199 14.44 17.91 -3.44
CA THR A 199 14.01 17.30 -2.18
C THR A 199 14.20 15.78 -2.18
N LEU A 200 15.02 15.32 -1.24
CA LEU A 200 15.14 13.90 -0.89
C LEU A 200 14.15 13.55 0.23
N VAL A 201 13.28 12.61 -0.01
CA VAL A 201 12.43 12.01 1.03
C VAL A 201 13.01 10.66 1.44
N VAL A 202 13.14 10.45 2.75
CA VAL A 202 13.69 9.21 3.32
C VAL A 202 12.63 8.57 4.21
N THR A 203 12.29 7.30 3.96
CA THR A 203 11.29 6.60 4.80
C THR A 203 11.49 5.10 4.87
N GLY A 204 11.50 4.58 6.09
CA GLY A 204 11.47 3.13 6.34
C GLY A 204 10.06 2.55 6.48
N GLY A 205 9.01 3.36 6.20
CA GLY A 205 7.62 3.05 6.54
C GLY A 205 7.30 3.33 8.01
N SER A 206 6.10 3.00 8.47
CA SER A 206 5.62 3.33 9.84
C SER A 206 6.51 2.82 10.98
N LEU A 207 7.14 1.67 10.78
CA LEU A 207 8.06 1.08 11.77
C LEU A 207 9.49 1.64 11.67
N GLY A 208 9.81 2.36 10.58
CA GLY A 208 11.15 2.84 10.29
C GLY A 208 12.15 1.74 9.95
N ALA A 209 13.35 2.11 9.52
CA ALA A 209 14.42 1.19 9.12
C ALA A 209 15.78 1.71 9.63
N LEU A 210 16.32 1.07 10.67
CA LEU A 210 17.56 1.54 11.35
C LEU A 210 18.73 1.66 10.38
N ASN A 211 18.96 0.64 9.53
CA ASN A 211 20.06 0.68 8.59
C ASN A 211 19.91 1.81 7.57
N LEU A 212 18.71 1.98 7.02
CA LEU A 212 18.39 3.06 6.09
C LEU A 212 18.59 4.44 6.74
N ASN A 213 18.11 4.61 7.98
CA ASN A 213 18.30 5.83 8.73
C ASN A 213 19.79 6.16 8.90
N ARG A 214 20.61 5.19 9.34
CA ARG A 214 22.05 5.36 9.55
C ARG A 214 22.80 5.64 8.24
N ALA A 215 22.47 4.91 7.18
CA ALA A 215 23.13 5.10 5.89
C ALA A 215 22.89 6.49 5.32
N VAL A 216 21.66 7.00 5.38
CA VAL A 216 21.34 8.32 4.82
C VAL A 216 21.82 9.46 5.72
N SER A 217 21.64 9.38 7.05
CA SER A 217 22.14 10.41 7.95
C SER A 217 23.66 10.49 7.98
N GLY A 218 24.36 9.34 7.79
CA GLY A 218 25.81 9.31 7.71
C GLY A 218 26.42 9.93 6.43
N ALA A 219 25.57 10.25 5.43
CA ALA A 219 25.97 10.93 4.20
C ALA A 219 25.33 12.33 4.06
N ALA A 220 24.88 12.91 5.17
CA ALA A 220 24.09 14.14 5.16
C ALA A 220 24.84 15.34 4.55
N ASP A 221 26.11 15.52 4.83
CA ASP A 221 26.94 16.60 4.30
C ASP A 221 27.09 16.52 2.78
N GLN A 222 27.34 15.32 2.21
CA GLN A 222 27.44 15.12 0.76
C GLN A 222 26.08 15.38 0.08
N ILE A 223 24.97 14.97 0.70
CA ILE A 223 23.63 15.25 0.18
C ILE A 223 23.36 16.75 0.18
N LEU A 224 23.60 17.44 1.29
CA LEU A 224 23.37 18.89 1.42
C LEU A 224 24.30 19.71 0.54
N ALA A 225 25.51 19.23 0.25
CA ALA A 225 26.46 19.88 -0.66
C ALA A 225 25.93 20.00 -2.11
N THR A 226 24.96 19.16 -2.51
CA THR A 226 24.30 19.31 -3.83
C THR A 226 23.32 20.48 -3.92
N GLY A 227 23.05 21.17 -2.82
CA GLY A 227 21.99 22.18 -2.72
C GLY A 227 20.60 21.59 -2.42
N ALA A 228 20.49 20.27 -2.25
CA ALA A 228 19.23 19.63 -1.92
C ALA A 228 18.83 19.84 -0.46
N GLN A 229 17.55 19.57 -0.17
CA GLN A 229 17.00 19.44 1.17
C GLN A 229 16.52 18.03 1.42
N VAL A 230 16.39 17.64 2.69
CA VAL A 230 16.02 16.29 3.12
C VAL A 230 14.83 16.33 4.07
N LEU A 231 13.83 15.52 3.80
CA LEU A 231 12.77 15.15 4.75
C LEU A 231 12.96 13.70 5.16
N HIS A 232 13.46 13.48 6.38
CA HIS A 232 13.80 12.17 6.89
C HIS A 232 12.76 11.67 7.90
N LEU A 233 11.97 10.67 7.51
CA LEU A 233 10.95 10.01 8.33
C LEU A 233 11.55 8.74 8.95
N THR A 234 11.98 8.86 10.20
CA THR A 234 12.80 7.81 10.86
C THR A 234 12.02 6.59 11.31
N GLY A 235 10.70 6.73 11.50
CA GLY A 235 9.85 5.76 12.19
C GLY A 235 9.85 6.00 13.70
N LYS A 236 8.75 5.63 14.35
CA LYS A 236 8.51 5.87 15.78
C LYS A 236 9.64 5.31 16.65
N GLY A 237 10.15 6.14 17.58
CA GLY A 237 11.19 5.80 18.53
C GLY A 237 12.60 5.63 17.93
N LYS A 238 12.86 6.17 16.71
CA LYS A 238 14.17 6.06 16.01
C LYS A 238 14.80 7.40 15.66
N ILE A 239 14.24 8.48 16.12
CA ILE A 239 14.68 9.84 15.78
C ILE A 239 16.02 10.19 16.43
N ASP A 240 16.28 9.70 17.63
CA ASP A 240 17.46 10.08 18.42
C ASP A 240 18.77 9.58 17.79
N ASP A 241 18.79 8.35 17.25
CA ASP A 241 19.95 7.81 16.52
C ASP A 241 20.33 8.70 15.33
N VAL A 242 19.32 9.19 14.58
CA VAL A 242 19.53 10.09 13.44
C VAL A 242 20.02 11.44 13.90
N ARG A 243 19.39 12.03 14.91
CA ARG A 243 19.82 13.34 15.47
C ARG A 243 21.24 13.29 16.00
N GLN A 244 21.62 12.20 16.68
CA GLN A 244 22.99 12.03 17.17
C GLN A 244 24.00 11.97 16.02
N THR A 245 23.68 11.27 14.93
CA THR A 245 24.53 11.21 13.74
C THR A 245 24.67 12.59 13.11
N LEU A 246 23.58 13.32 12.95
CA LEU A 246 23.56 14.66 12.36
C LEU A 246 24.28 15.70 13.22
N ALA A 247 24.27 15.60 14.54
CA ALA A 247 24.98 16.49 15.44
C ALA A 247 26.51 16.43 15.24
N ALA A 248 27.03 15.36 14.65
CA ALA A 248 28.44 15.24 14.30
C ALA A 248 28.79 15.87 12.94
N VAL A 249 27.79 16.32 12.16
CA VAL A 249 28.01 16.95 10.85
C VAL A 249 28.33 18.44 11.07
N PRO A 250 29.53 18.92 10.68
CA PRO A 250 29.91 20.33 10.85
C PRO A 250 28.97 21.25 10.07
N ALA A 251 28.50 22.32 10.72
CA ALA A 251 27.66 23.36 10.10
C ALA A 251 26.39 22.77 9.38
N LEU A 252 25.78 21.76 9.95
CA LEU A 252 24.53 21.23 9.43
C LEU A 252 23.47 22.35 9.37
N ASP A 253 22.85 22.51 8.21
CA ASP A 253 21.72 23.40 8.04
C ASP A 253 20.42 22.68 8.40
N ASP A 254 19.94 22.85 9.63
CA ASP A 254 18.72 22.23 10.16
C ASP A 254 17.46 22.60 9.35
N ARG A 255 17.49 23.71 8.61
CA ARG A 255 16.38 24.09 7.73
C ARG A 255 16.29 23.21 6.50
N ARG A 256 17.45 22.70 6.03
CA ARG A 256 17.52 21.83 4.86
C ARG A 256 17.56 20.35 5.19
N TYR A 257 17.78 19.95 6.44
CA TYR A 257 17.70 18.54 6.87
C TYR A 257 16.68 18.41 7.99
N GLN A 258 15.42 18.16 7.63
CA GLN A 258 14.35 17.97 8.61
C GLN A 258 14.20 16.50 8.98
N VAL A 259 14.12 16.23 10.29
CA VAL A 259 13.91 14.89 10.84
C VAL A 259 12.59 14.83 11.58
N ARG A 260 11.73 13.88 11.20
CA ARG A 260 10.44 13.60 11.86
C ARG A 260 10.32 12.11 12.12
N GLU A 261 9.66 11.72 13.20
CA GLU A 261 9.39 10.30 13.44
C GLU A 261 8.38 9.73 12.46
N TYR A 262 7.33 10.49 12.21
CA TYR A 262 6.19 10.08 11.40
C TYR A 262 5.56 11.29 10.70
N LEU A 263 4.94 11.04 9.57
CA LEU A 263 4.14 12.02 8.84
C LEU A 263 2.82 11.34 8.44
N GLU A 264 1.71 11.86 8.96
CA GLU A 264 0.38 11.33 8.62
C GLU A 264 0.03 11.58 7.16
N GLN A 265 0.31 12.78 6.69
CA GLN A 265 0.02 13.26 5.34
C GLN A 265 1.22 13.01 4.40
N MET A 266 1.45 11.71 4.08
CA MET A 266 2.54 11.32 3.17
C MET A 266 2.44 11.95 1.78
N GLU A 267 1.24 12.33 1.36
CA GLU A 267 1.00 13.08 0.11
C GLU A 267 1.77 14.39 0.07
N LEU A 268 1.96 15.07 1.20
CA LEU A 268 2.78 16.29 1.26
C LEU A 268 4.26 15.99 0.98
N ALA A 269 4.79 14.90 1.56
CA ALA A 269 6.16 14.47 1.28
C ALA A 269 6.33 14.10 -0.20
N TYR A 270 5.40 13.35 -0.76
CA TYR A 270 5.45 12.95 -2.17
C TYR A 270 5.22 14.12 -3.14
N ALA A 271 4.46 15.14 -2.75
CA ALA A 271 4.30 16.36 -3.54
C ALA A 271 5.62 17.11 -3.75
N LEU A 272 6.54 17.00 -2.78
CA LEU A 272 7.86 17.65 -2.80
C LEU A 272 8.97 16.74 -3.36
N ALA A 273 8.83 15.42 -3.28
CA ALA A 273 9.90 14.48 -3.56
C ALA A 273 10.39 14.56 -5.00
N ASP A 274 11.69 14.77 -5.18
CA ASP A 274 12.41 14.58 -6.44
C ASP A 274 13.06 13.19 -6.49
N LEU A 275 13.44 12.66 -5.32
CA LEU A 275 13.97 11.31 -5.12
C LEU A 275 13.47 10.77 -3.77
N VAL A 276 13.16 9.49 -3.71
CA VAL A 276 12.81 8.80 -2.46
C VAL A 276 13.82 7.69 -2.18
N VAL A 277 14.30 7.57 -0.94
CA VAL A 277 15.03 6.39 -0.46
C VAL A 277 14.13 5.68 0.54
N CYS A 278 13.69 4.46 0.23
CA CYS A 278 12.66 3.80 1.04
C CYS A 278 12.67 2.29 1.02
N ARG A 279 11.90 1.68 1.94
CA ARG A 279 11.48 0.27 1.84
C ARG A 279 10.52 0.09 0.66
N SER A 280 10.53 -1.09 0.04
CA SER A 280 9.74 -1.42 -1.15
C SER A 280 8.45 -2.22 -0.81
N GLY A 281 7.71 -1.76 0.18
CA GLY A 281 6.34 -2.25 0.40
C GLY A 281 5.45 -1.94 -0.81
N ALA A 282 4.47 -2.81 -1.09
CA ALA A 282 3.60 -2.67 -2.27
C ALA A 282 2.94 -1.28 -2.37
N GLY A 283 2.48 -0.73 -1.24
CA GLY A 283 1.90 0.62 -1.19
C GLY A 283 2.88 1.69 -1.64
N SER A 284 4.09 1.73 -1.05
CA SER A 284 5.11 2.73 -1.40
C SER A 284 5.51 2.67 -2.88
N VAL A 285 5.73 1.45 -3.39
CA VAL A 285 6.10 1.25 -4.81
C VAL A 285 4.98 1.72 -5.74
N ALA A 286 3.73 1.31 -5.48
CA ALA A 286 2.59 1.68 -6.32
C ALA A 286 2.27 3.18 -6.26
N GLU A 287 2.35 3.81 -5.07
CA GLU A 287 2.14 5.25 -4.88
C GLU A 287 3.19 6.07 -5.64
N GLN A 288 4.47 5.69 -5.52
CA GLN A 288 5.57 6.36 -6.22
C GLN A 288 5.47 6.16 -7.74
N ALA A 289 5.09 4.97 -8.19
CA ALA A 289 4.84 4.70 -9.59
C ALA A 289 3.72 5.60 -10.15
N ALA A 290 2.57 5.65 -9.49
CA ALA A 290 1.44 6.47 -9.93
C ALA A 290 1.79 7.97 -9.96
N LEU A 291 2.61 8.45 -9.04
CA LEU A 291 3.07 9.84 -8.96
C LEU A 291 4.26 10.13 -9.88
N GLY A 292 4.90 9.11 -10.45
CA GLY A 292 6.12 9.27 -11.23
C GLY A 292 7.28 9.79 -10.39
N ILE A 293 7.51 9.23 -9.21
CA ILE A 293 8.60 9.63 -8.32
C ILE A 293 9.72 8.60 -8.39
N PRO A 294 10.94 8.99 -8.79
CA PRO A 294 12.10 8.12 -8.77
C PRO A 294 12.44 7.65 -7.36
N ALA A 295 12.90 6.41 -7.22
CA ALA A 295 13.25 5.90 -5.91
C ALA A 295 14.49 4.99 -5.89
N VAL A 296 15.15 4.97 -4.74
CA VAL A 296 16.10 3.93 -4.33
C VAL A 296 15.35 3.00 -3.38
N TYR A 297 15.03 1.81 -3.87
CA TYR A 297 14.33 0.79 -3.14
C TYR A 297 15.28 -0.08 -2.34
N VAL A 298 15.02 -0.18 -1.04
CA VAL A 298 15.81 -0.98 -0.10
C VAL A 298 14.89 -2.04 0.52
N PRO A 299 14.78 -3.24 -0.08
CA PRO A 299 13.89 -4.26 0.42
C PRO A 299 14.18 -4.65 1.86
N LEU A 300 13.13 -4.99 2.62
CA LEU A 300 13.28 -5.53 3.96
C LEU A 300 14.05 -6.86 3.88
N PRO A 301 15.16 -7.03 4.64
CA PRO A 301 16.02 -8.22 4.54
C PRO A 301 15.40 -9.48 5.15
N ILE A 302 14.29 -9.34 5.88
CA ILE A 302 13.58 -10.44 6.54
C ILE A 302 12.19 -10.66 5.90
N GLY A 303 11.61 -11.82 6.12
CA GLY A 303 10.30 -12.18 5.57
C GLY A 303 10.41 -13.14 4.39
N ASN A 304 9.50 -13.02 3.43
CA ASN A 304 9.40 -13.93 2.29
C ASN A 304 10.00 -13.36 0.98
N GLY A 305 10.70 -12.21 1.05
CA GLY A 305 11.32 -11.56 -0.11
C GLY A 305 10.35 -10.80 -1.02
N GLU A 306 9.11 -10.58 -0.59
CA GLU A 306 8.08 -9.90 -1.38
C GLU A 306 8.47 -8.47 -1.77
N GLN A 307 9.15 -7.74 -0.87
CA GLN A 307 9.52 -6.35 -1.14
C GLN A 307 10.50 -6.20 -2.31
N ARG A 308 11.43 -7.14 -2.47
CA ARG A 308 12.31 -7.15 -3.64
C ARG A 308 11.50 -7.32 -4.92
N LEU A 309 10.57 -8.27 -4.94
CA LEU A 309 9.72 -8.53 -6.10
C LEU A 309 8.78 -7.36 -6.42
N ASN A 310 8.29 -6.65 -5.40
CA ASN A 310 7.44 -5.46 -5.60
C ASN A 310 8.19 -4.34 -6.35
N ALA A 311 9.49 -4.15 -6.06
CA ALA A 311 10.30 -3.10 -6.67
C ALA A 311 10.73 -3.42 -8.11
N LEU A 312 10.92 -4.71 -8.45
CA LEU A 312 11.49 -5.13 -9.73
C LEU A 312 10.82 -4.49 -10.95
N PRO A 313 9.49 -4.45 -11.10
CA PRO A 313 8.86 -3.87 -12.28
C PRO A 313 9.24 -2.40 -12.52
N LEU A 314 9.37 -1.61 -11.44
CA LEU A 314 9.79 -0.21 -11.54
C LEU A 314 11.28 -0.07 -11.86
N VAL A 315 12.11 -0.91 -11.26
CA VAL A 315 13.56 -0.92 -11.48
C VAL A 315 13.87 -1.35 -12.91
N GLU A 316 13.23 -2.39 -13.42
CA GLU A 316 13.37 -2.88 -14.79
C GLU A 316 12.87 -1.86 -15.82
N ALA A 317 11.83 -1.11 -15.49
CA ALA A 317 11.35 0.01 -16.31
C ALA A 317 12.31 1.22 -16.30
N GLY A 318 13.30 1.25 -15.38
CA GLY A 318 14.21 2.38 -15.21
C GLY A 318 13.69 3.48 -14.28
N GLY A 319 12.58 3.25 -13.57
CA GLY A 319 11.98 4.22 -12.64
C GLY A 319 12.60 4.25 -11.23
N GLY A 320 13.55 3.35 -10.94
CA GLY A 320 14.21 3.28 -9.64
C GLY A 320 15.47 2.45 -9.64
N LEU A 321 16.16 2.45 -8.50
CA LEU A 321 17.30 1.58 -8.20
C LEU A 321 16.91 0.60 -7.10
N LEU A 322 17.51 -0.58 -7.12
CA LEU A 322 17.36 -1.60 -6.09
C LEU A 322 18.68 -1.81 -5.38
N VAL A 323 18.70 -1.69 -4.05
CA VAL A 323 19.90 -1.89 -3.22
C VAL A 323 19.53 -2.80 -2.06
N ASP A 324 20.32 -3.84 -1.85
CA ASP A 324 20.09 -4.72 -0.71
C ASP A 324 20.40 -3.99 0.61
N ASP A 325 19.67 -4.31 1.67
CA ASP A 325 19.79 -3.61 2.95
C ASP A 325 21.23 -3.63 3.50
N ALA A 326 21.94 -4.73 3.33
CA ALA A 326 23.33 -4.87 3.77
C ALA A 326 24.32 -4.01 2.97
N ASP A 327 24.01 -3.70 1.71
CA ASP A 327 24.84 -2.90 0.81
C ASP A 327 24.57 -1.40 0.93
N LEU A 328 23.44 -1.03 1.56
CA LEU A 328 23.11 0.37 1.81
C LEU A 328 23.94 0.89 3.00
N THR A 329 25.11 1.40 2.70
CA THR A 329 26.05 2.02 3.66
C THR A 329 26.10 3.53 3.47
N PRO A 330 26.62 4.32 4.45
CA PRO A 330 26.88 5.75 4.25
C PRO A 330 27.73 6.04 3.01
N ASP A 331 28.75 5.20 2.75
CA ASP A 331 29.62 5.28 1.57
C ASP A 331 28.86 5.03 0.25
N TRP A 332 27.91 4.09 0.25
CA TRP A 332 27.06 3.86 -0.92
C TRP A 332 26.17 5.08 -1.17
N VAL A 333 25.55 5.59 -0.11
CA VAL A 333 24.65 6.78 -0.19
C VAL A 333 25.44 7.99 -0.67
N SER A 334 26.61 8.27 -0.10
CA SER A 334 27.43 9.44 -0.44
C SER A 334 27.90 9.45 -1.91
N ARG A 335 28.10 8.29 -2.51
CA ARG A 335 28.50 8.18 -3.93
C ARG A 335 27.33 8.24 -4.90
N ASN A 336 26.18 7.72 -4.54
CA ASN A 336 25.09 7.51 -5.48
C ASN A 336 23.96 8.54 -5.36
N VAL A 337 23.53 8.89 -4.15
CA VAL A 337 22.36 9.76 -3.94
C VAL A 337 22.65 11.21 -4.35
N PRO A 338 23.80 11.84 -4.01
CA PRO A 338 24.14 13.17 -4.48
C PRO A 338 24.21 13.26 -6.00
N THR A 339 24.80 12.24 -6.66
CA THR A 339 24.91 12.19 -8.12
C THR A 339 23.52 12.15 -8.78
N LEU A 340 22.57 11.39 -8.21
CA LEU A 340 21.19 11.38 -8.71
C LEU A 340 20.48 12.72 -8.50
N LEU A 341 20.62 13.33 -7.32
CA LEU A 341 19.97 14.62 -7.01
C LEU A 341 20.49 15.76 -7.87
N ALA A 342 21.76 15.73 -8.25
CA ALA A 342 22.37 16.73 -9.13
C ALA A 342 21.98 16.55 -10.61
N ASP A 343 21.60 15.36 -11.03
CA ASP A 343 21.26 15.02 -12.42
C ASP A 343 19.75 15.10 -12.67
N ARG A 344 19.26 16.32 -12.90
CA ARG A 344 17.82 16.57 -13.15
C ARG A 344 17.29 15.87 -14.42
N GLU A 345 18.13 15.72 -15.43
CA GLU A 345 17.74 15.04 -16.67
C GLU A 345 17.49 13.56 -16.40
N ARG A 346 18.41 12.90 -15.71
CA ARG A 346 18.28 11.51 -15.29
C ARG A 346 17.06 11.29 -14.39
N LEU A 347 16.85 12.15 -13.39
CA LEU A 347 15.64 12.08 -12.55
C LEU A 347 14.36 12.24 -13.38
N GLY A 348 14.38 13.13 -14.40
CA GLY A 348 13.25 13.27 -15.32
C GLY A 348 12.96 12.03 -16.16
N VAL A 349 14.00 11.34 -16.63
CA VAL A 349 13.87 10.04 -17.34
C VAL A 349 13.30 8.98 -16.40
N MET A 350 13.85 8.86 -15.19
CA MET A 350 13.38 7.93 -14.17
C MET A 350 11.93 8.20 -13.77
N ALA A 351 11.55 9.47 -13.63
CA ALA A 351 10.18 9.86 -13.30
C ALA A 351 9.17 9.44 -14.38
N LYS A 352 9.51 9.61 -15.66
CA LYS A 352 8.68 9.15 -16.78
C LYS A 352 8.55 7.62 -16.79
N ALA A 353 9.65 6.92 -16.57
CA ALA A 353 9.67 5.45 -16.48
C ALA A 353 8.81 4.94 -15.32
N ALA A 354 8.92 5.54 -14.13
CA ALA A 354 8.09 5.21 -12.98
C ALA A 354 6.60 5.42 -13.29
N ARG A 355 6.23 6.56 -13.87
CA ARG A 355 4.84 6.87 -14.23
C ARG A 355 4.27 5.89 -15.26
N SER A 356 5.07 5.46 -16.25
CA SER A 356 4.61 4.50 -17.27
C SER A 356 4.31 3.11 -16.70
N ALA A 357 4.91 2.76 -15.57
CA ALA A 357 4.68 1.50 -14.87
C ALA A 357 3.57 1.59 -13.79
N GLY A 358 3.12 2.82 -13.47
CA GLY A 358 2.10 3.09 -12.45
C GLY A 358 0.68 3.09 -12.98
N THR A 359 -0.28 2.96 -12.06
CA THR A 359 -1.71 3.16 -12.32
C THR A 359 -2.32 4.00 -11.21
N SER A 360 -3.28 4.87 -11.54
CA SER A 360 -4.00 5.70 -10.55
C SER A 360 -5.44 5.25 -10.32
N ASP A 361 -5.97 4.40 -11.18
CA ASP A 361 -7.37 3.95 -11.23
C ASP A 361 -7.59 2.53 -10.65
N GLY A 362 -6.66 2.03 -9.84
CA GLY A 362 -6.71 0.67 -9.29
C GLY A 362 -8.00 0.35 -8.53
N ALA A 363 -8.54 1.31 -7.76
CA ALA A 363 -9.80 1.12 -7.05
C ALA A 363 -10.98 0.94 -8.03
N ALA A 364 -11.04 1.76 -9.07
CA ALA A 364 -12.09 1.66 -10.09
C ALA A 364 -12.03 0.31 -10.81
N ARG A 365 -10.85 -0.15 -11.22
CA ARG A 365 -10.66 -1.45 -11.87
C ARG A 365 -11.06 -2.63 -10.97
N VAL A 366 -10.79 -2.54 -9.65
CA VAL A 366 -11.24 -3.58 -8.71
C VAL A 366 -12.76 -3.59 -8.62
N VAL A 367 -13.42 -2.44 -8.55
CA VAL A 367 -14.90 -2.37 -8.53
C VAL A 367 -15.49 -2.89 -9.84
N ASP A 368 -14.85 -2.65 -11.01
CA ASP A 368 -15.27 -3.25 -12.28
C ASP A 368 -15.25 -4.79 -12.21
N LEU A 369 -14.23 -5.38 -11.56
CA LEU A 369 -14.18 -6.83 -11.34
C LEU A 369 -15.30 -7.31 -10.40
N VAL A 370 -15.67 -6.51 -9.40
CA VAL A 370 -16.81 -6.82 -8.51
C VAL A 370 -18.12 -6.83 -9.28
N GLU A 371 -18.38 -5.80 -10.08
CA GLU A 371 -19.57 -5.70 -10.92
C GLU A 371 -19.67 -6.87 -11.92
N GLN A 372 -18.54 -7.26 -12.52
CA GLN A 372 -18.47 -8.44 -13.40
C GLN A 372 -18.81 -9.73 -12.64
N ALA A 373 -18.29 -9.91 -11.43
CA ALA A 373 -18.54 -11.09 -10.61
C ALA A 373 -20.02 -11.19 -10.22
N VAL A 374 -20.63 -10.07 -9.82
CA VAL A 374 -22.06 -10.00 -9.47
C VAL A 374 -22.96 -10.31 -10.68
N ARG A 375 -22.65 -9.73 -11.85
CA ARG A 375 -23.40 -10.01 -13.10
C ARG A 375 -23.34 -11.49 -13.48
N SER A 376 -22.16 -12.11 -13.41
CA SER A 376 -21.99 -13.53 -13.76
C SER A 376 -22.81 -14.45 -12.83
N ALA A 377 -22.85 -14.16 -11.53
CA ALA A 377 -23.64 -14.93 -10.57
C ALA A 377 -25.16 -14.78 -10.78
N GLY A 378 -25.63 -13.59 -11.23
CA GLY A 378 -27.05 -13.36 -11.53
C GLY A 378 -27.54 -14.08 -12.79
N THR A 379 -26.68 -14.30 -13.78
CA THR A 379 -27.05 -15.04 -15.01
C THR A 379 -27.20 -16.54 -14.78
N ASP A 380 -26.33 -17.14 -13.95
CA ASP A 380 -26.39 -18.58 -13.64
C ASP A 380 -27.70 -18.95 -12.87
N THR A 381 -28.22 -18.01 -12.05
CA THR A 381 -29.47 -18.25 -11.29
C THR A 381 -30.72 -18.21 -12.17
N THR A 382 -30.67 -17.59 -13.35
CA THR A 382 -31.81 -17.46 -14.26
C THR A 382 -31.94 -18.69 -15.19
N GLU A 383 -30.81 -19.31 -15.57
CA GLU A 383 -30.82 -20.51 -16.43
C GLU A 383 -31.23 -21.80 -15.70
N VAL A 384 -31.04 -21.87 -14.37
CA VAL A 384 -31.44 -23.07 -13.57
C VAL A 384 -32.95 -23.09 -13.24
N ARG A 385 -33.67 -21.96 -13.45
CA ARG A 385 -35.13 -21.84 -13.18
C ARG A 385 -36.01 -21.87 -14.43
N SER A 386 -35.44 -22.05 -15.59
CA SER A 386 -36.13 -22.24 -16.87
C SER A 386 -36.04 -23.71 -17.31
#